data_a98be0dcd22457f4937893b217027886
#
_entry.id   a98be0dcd22457f4937893b217027886
#
_cell.length_a   1.000
_cell.length_b   1.000
_cell.length_c   1.000
_cell.angle_alpha   90.00
_cell.angle_beta   90.00
_cell.angle_gamma   90.00
#
_symmetry.space_group_name_H-M   'P 1'
#
loop_
_entity.id
_entity.type
_entity.pdbx_description
1 polymer ?
#
loop_
_entity_poly.entity_id
_entity_poly.type
_entity_poly.pdbx_seq_one_letter_code
_entity_poly.pdbx_strand_id
1 'polypeptide(L)'
;MAVKIYMTNLKGGTGVTTCCIGLGLALGAAGERTLIVDGDRFASNALNISGCRNMQVYTLADYERGACRAKQTLISHHHTANLTLSSSLGLRDERFAENAVEELDGLFDYILLDNIARKKCDCAIIVTEPYLPSIKSTDACKAHLSDSGIKDISLFVNKLNGGQIINGEVMTAQEIATLLHLPLKAVIPEDLSLPIGKWKASTLKAFKAAADTISGKRETMCNVLKPYFGINGYIKRKVRAKL
;
A
#
# COMPACT_ATOMS: atom_id res chain seq x y z
N MET A 1 -5.77 7.48 19.52
CA MET A 1 -4.59 7.70 18.67
C MET A 1 -4.71 6.75 17.48
N ALA A 2 -4.43 7.20 16.27
CA ALA A 2 -4.45 6.38 15.07
C ALA A 2 -3.27 5.39 15.03
N VAL A 3 -3.45 4.24 14.40
CA VAL A 3 -2.33 3.36 14.02
C VAL A 3 -1.66 3.95 12.77
N LYS A 4 -0.40 4.33 12.86
CA LYS A 4 0.38 4.97 11.79
C LYS A 4 1.26 3.94 11.10
N ILE A 5 0.97 3.65 9.84
CA ILE A 5 1.63 2.61 9.05
C ILE A 5 2.47 3.26 7.95
N TYR A 6 3.79 3.12 8.04
CA TYR A 6 4.70 3.57 6.99
C TYR A 6 4.81 2.51 5.88
N MET A 7 4.38 2.84 4.69
CA MET A 7 4.45 1.95 3.53
C MET A 7 5.57 2.39 2.59
N THR A 8 6.49 1.49 2.25
CA THR A 8 7.70 1.85 1.51
C THR A 8 8.34 0.69 0.74
N ASN A 9 9.27 1.01 -0.13
CA ASN A 9 10.38 0.20 -0.63
C ASN A 9 11.45 1.14 -1.21
N LEU A 10 12.72 0.76 -1.18
CA LEU A 10 13.81 1.53 -1.80
C LEU A 10 13.78 1.44 -3.34
N LYS A 11 13.20 0.37 -3.90
CA LYS A 11 13.03 0.21 -5.35
C LYS A 11 11.74 0.90 -5.80
N GLY A 12 11.85 1.83 -6.75
CA GLY A 12 10.70 2.42 -7.43
C GLY A 12 9.90 1.39 -8.24
N GLY A 13 8.58 1.63 -8.37
CA GLY A 13 7.70 0.81 -9.20
C GLY A 13 7.17 -0.47 -8.55
N THR A 14 7.51 -0.78 -7.30
CA THR A 14 6.98 -1.96 -6.58
C THR A 14 5.49 -1.85 -6.26
N GLY A 15 4.90 -0.66 -6.40
CA GLY A 15 3.48 -0.40 -6.21
C GLY A 15 3.12 0.02 -4.78
N VAL A 16 4.03 0.68 -4.05
CA VAL A 16 3.79 1.20 -2.69
C VAL A 16 2.53 2.05 -2.66
N THR A 17 2.46 3.10 -3.46
CA THR A 17 1.29 4.00 -3.55
C THR A 17 0.00 3.25 -3.88
N THR A 18 0.04 2.31 -4.83
CA THR A 18 -1.12 1.49 -5.20
C THR A 18 -1.59 0.62 -4.04
N CYS A 19 -0.66 0.01 -3.31
CA CYS A 19 -0.97 -0.80 -2.13
C CYS A 19 -1.50 0.06 -0.98
N CYS A 20 -0.96 1.27 -0.80
CA CYS A 20 -1.42 2.23 0.17
C CYS A 20 -2.89 2.62 -0.08
N ILE A 21 -3.22 2.96 -1.34
CA ILE A 21 -4.61 3.29 -1.72
C ILE A 21 -5.52 2.08 -1.58
N GLY A 22 -5.10 0.90 -2.06
CA GLY A 22 -5.90 -0.32 -1.95
C GLY A 22 -6.21 -0.71 -0.51
N LEU A 23 -5.24 -0.60 0.39
CA LEU A 23 -5.44 -0.82 1.82
C LEU A 23 -6.36 0.24 2.42
N GLY A 24 -6.15 1.53 2.09
CA GLY A 24 -6.99 2.63 2.57
C GLY A 24 -8.45 2.52 2.12
N LEU A 25 -8.69 2.14 0.87
CA LEU A 25 -10.04 1.85 0.35
C LEU A 25 -10.70 0.71 1.12
N ALA A 26 -9.95 -0.36 1.41
CA ALA A 26 -10.47 -1.53 2.11
C ALA A 26 -10.77 -1.23 3.59
N LEU A 27 -9.88 -0.50 4.28
CA LEU A 27 -10.09 -0.05 5.67
C LEU A 27 -11.29 0.91 5.75
N GLY A 28 -11.36 1.92 4.86
CA GLY A 28 -12.48 2.85 4.82
C GLY A 28 -13.81 2.18 4.51
N ALA A 29 -13.83 1.20 3.60
CA ALA A 29 -15.02 0.37 3.32
C ALA A 29 -15.41 -0.53 4.50
N ALA A 30 -14.47 -0.89 5.37
CA ALA A 30 -14.72 -1.64 6.60
C ALA A 30 -15.21 -0.75 7.78
N GLY A 31 -15.35 0.57 7.55
CA GLY A 31 -15.82 1.55 8.53
C GLY A 31 -14.72 2.27 9.31
N GLU A 32 -13.45 1.95 9.06
CA GLU A 32 -12.30 2.58 9.73
C GLU A 32 -12.00 3.96 9.13
N ARG A 33 -11.92 4.99 9.96
CA ARG A 33 -11.53 6.35 9.51
C ARG A 33 -10.06 6.34 9.13
N THR A 34 -9.79 6.42 7.84
CA THR A 34 -8.45 6.21 7.29
C THR A 34 -7.96 7.46 6.58
N LEU A 35 -6.75 7.91 6.89
CA LEU A 35 -6.02 8.94 6.18
C LEU A 35 -4.88 8.30 5.37
N ILE A 36 -4.71 8.72 4.12
CA ILE A 36 -3.51 8.47 3.33
C ILE A 36 -2.75 9.79 3.18
N VAL A 37 -1.49 9.81 3.58
CA VAL A 37 -0.58 10.93 3.33
C VAL A 37 0.32 10.53 2.16
N ASP A 38 0.09 11.16 0.99
CA ASP A 38 0.86 10.91 -0.24
C ASP A 38 2.21 11.63 -0.16
N GLY A 39 3.30 10.86 -0.18
CA GLY A 39 4.68 11.38 -0.13
C GLY A 39 5.24 11.84 -1.47
N ASP A 40 4.50 11.70 -2.57
CA ASP A 40 4.96 12.19 -3.87
C ASP A 40 4.89 13.74 -3.93
N ARG A 41 6.07 14.35 -3.85
CA ARG A 41 6.22 15.81 -3.87
C ARG A 41 6.11 16.41 -5.27
N PHE A 42 6.04 15.60 -6.31
CA PHE A 42 6.11 16.03 -7.71
C PHE A 42 4.84 15.75 -8.51
N ALA A 43 4.12 14.67 -8.25
CA ALA A 43 3.04 14.21 -9.12
C ALA A 43 1.71 13.88 -8.43
N SER A 44 1.64 13.82 -7.10
CA SER A 44 0.43 13.41 -6.34
C SER A 44 -0.19 12.11 -6.87
N ASN A 45 0.61 11.07 -6.98
CA ASN A 45 0.20 9.81 -7.58
C ASN A 45 -0.99 9.16 -6.86
N ALA A 46 -1.07 9.29 -5.53
CA ALA A 46 -2.20 8.78 -4.77
C ALA A 46 -3.52 9.43 -5.17
N LEU A 47 -3.55 10.76 -5.37
CA LEU A 47 -4.74 11.48 -5.82
C LEU A 47 -5.15 11.09 -7.25
N ASN A 48 -4.17 10.82 -8.12
CA ASN A 48 -4.45 10.38 -9.49
C ASN A 48 -5.12 8.99 -9.51
N ILE A 49 -4.55 8.02 -8.78
CA ILE A 49 -5.04 6.64 -8.73
C ILE A 49 -6.40 6.55 -8.02
N SER A 50 -6.62 7.36 -6.99
CA SER A 50 -7.91 7.42 -6.26
C SER A 50 -8.99 8.22 -6.97
N GLY A 51 -8.66 8.93 -8.07
CA GLY A 51 -9.61 9.80 -8.79
C GLY A 51 -9.94 11.11 -8.07
N CYS A 52 -9.19 11.47 -7.02
CA CYS A 52 -9.46 12.66 -6.18
C CYS A 52 -8.67 13.92 -6.59
N ARG A 53 -7.89 13.87 -7.67
CA ARG A 53 -7.01 14.99 -8.06
C ARG A 53 -7.72 16.33 -8.19
N ASN A 54 -8.91 16.35 -8.80
CA ASN A 54 -9.67 17.58 -9.03
C ASN A 54 -10.34 18.13 -7.76
N MET A 55 -10.25 17.44 -6.64
CA MET A 55 -10.83 17.84 -5.34
C MET A 55 -9.80 18.57 -4.45
N GLN A 56 -8.54 18.61 -4.87
CA GLN A 56 -7.47 19.21 -4.09
C GLN A 56 -7.57 20.74 -4.13
N VAL A 57 -7.67 21.35 -2.94
CA VAL A 57 -7.65 22.81 -2.76
C VAL A 57 -6.32 23.24 -2.16
N TYR A 58 -5.89 22.58 -1.09
CA TYR A 58 -4.62 22.83 -0.40
C TYR A 58 -3.77 21.57 -0.31
N THR A 59 -2.45 21.75 -0.22
CA THR A 59 -1.45 20.71 -0.03
C THR A 59 -0.73 20.87 1.30
N LEU A 60 0.09 19.92 1.69
CA LEU A 60 1.01 20.09 2.82
C LEU A 60 2.06 21.19 2.57
N ALA A 61 2.34 21.54 1.30
CA ALA A 61 3.17 22.70 0.98
C ALA A 61 2.45 24.04 1.27
N ASP A 62 1.12 24.11 1.19
CA ASP A 62 0.35 25.27 1.62
C ASP A 62 0.35 25.39 3.15
N TYR A 63 0.25 24.25 3.86
CA TYR A 63 0.41 24.20 5.31
C TYR A 63 1.83 24.64 5.73
N GLU A 64 2.89 24.17 5.04
CA GLU A 64 4.28 24.60 5.24
C GLU A 64 4.44 26.12 5.14
N ARG A 65 3.75 26.76 4.17
CA ARG A 65 3.77 28.22 3.99
C ARG A 65 2.88 29.00 4.96
N GLY A 66 2.14 28.31 5.83
CA GLY A 66 1.18 28.93 6.74
C GLY A 66 -0.09 29.44 6.06
N ALA A 67 -0.35 29.04 4.80
CA ALA A 67 -1.53 29.47 4.04
C ALA A 67 -2.82 28.74 4.47
N CYS A 68 -2.70 27.62 5.14
CA CYS A 68 -3.84 26.84 5.63
C CYS A 68 -3.46 26.07 6.91
N ARG A 69 -4.47 25.48 7.59
CA ARG A 69 -4.29 24.52 8.70
C ARG A 69 -4.20 23.09 8.14
N ALA A 70 -3.62 22.15 8.90
CA ALA A 70 -3.52 20.75 8.49
C ALA A 70 -4.86 20.14 8.07
N LYS A 71 -5.96 20.43 8.77
CA LYS A 71 -7.32 19.97 8.41
C LYS A 71 -7.81 20.44 7.04
N GLN A 72 -7.30 21.54 6.52
CA GLN A 72 -7.72 22.08 5.22
C GLN A 72 -7.02 21.40 4.05
N THR A 73 -5.95 20.62 4.31
CA THR A 73 -5.29 19.79 3.29
C THR A 73 -6.00 18.46 3.04
N LEU A 74 -7.05 18.15 3.82
CA LEU A 74 -7.78 16.91 3.78
C LEU A 74 -8.77 16.87 2.60
N ILE A 75 -8.73 15.78 1.85
CA ILE A 75 -9.56 15.51 0.68
C ILE A 75 -10.36 14.23 0.96
N SER A 76 -11.68 14.35 1.13
CA SER A 76 -12.54 13.18 1.32
C SER A 76 -12.70 12.40 0.01
N HIS A 77 -12.54 11.08 0.06
CA HIS A 77 -12.73 10.23 -1.12
C HIS A 77 -14.22 10.14 -1.48
N HIS A 78 -14.56 10.36 -2.76
CA HIS A 78 -15.94 10.54 -3.21
C HIS A 78 -16.81 9.27 -3.16
N HIS A 79 -16.22 8.07 -3.15
CA HIS A 79 -16.96 6.79 -3.09
C HIS A 79 -16.76 6.02 -1.78
N THR A 80 -15.83 6.41 -0.91
CA THR A 80 -15.53 5.72 0.34
C THR A 80 -15.52 6.72 1.49
N ALA A 81 -16.64 6.83 2.18
CA ALA A 81 -16.90 7.89 3.16
C ALA A 81 -15.85 8.03 4.26
N ASN A 82 -15.21 6.93 4.66
CA ASN A 82 -14.21 6.91 5.73
C ASN A 82 -12.77 6.98 5.22
N LEU A 83 -12.55 7.24 3.91
CA LEU A 83 -11.24 7.43 3.34
C LEU A 83 -10.99 8.91 3.05
N THR A 84 -9.87 9.40 3.55
CA THR A 84 -9.38 10.77 3.36
C THR A 84 -7.95 10.72 2.83
N LEU A 85 -7.57 11.67 2.01
CA LEU A 85 -6.23 11.81 1.47
C LEU A 85 -5.65 13.19 1.82
N SER A 86 -4.32 13.30 1.89
CA SER A 86 -3.59 14.55 1.94
C SER A 86 -2.34 14.43 1.06
N SER A 87 -2.00 15.49 0.33
CA SER A 87 -0.91 15.47 -0.65
C SER A 87 0.26 16.34 -0.20
N SER A 88 1.47 15.80 -0.37
CA SER A 88 2.72 16.54 -0.17
C SER A 88 3.25 17.23 -1.42
N LEU A 89 2.42 17.38 -2.46
CA LEU A 89 2.83 18.08 -3.69
C LEU A 89 3.44 19.45 -3.38
N GLY A 90 4.68 19.66 -3.81
CA GLY A 90 5.43 20.90 -3.59
C GLY A 90 6.01 21.08 -2.18
N LEU A 91 5.83 20.13 -1.26
CA LEU A 91 6.40 20.17 0.09
C LEU A 91 7.94 20.13 0.02
N ARG A 92 8.60 21.00 0.77
CA ARG A 92 10.06 21.12 0.82
C ARG A 92 10.64 20.43 2.05
N ASP A 93 10.01 20.63 3.20
CA ASP A 93 10.46 20.10 4.48
C ASP A 93 9.48 19.05 5.02
N GLU A 94 9.95 17.80 5.15
CA GLU A 94 9.15 16.67 5.63
C GLU A 94 8.64 16.84 7.07
N ARG A 95 9.28 17.68 7.87
CA ARG A 95 8.84 18.00 9.25
C ARG A 95 7.41 18.53 9.28
N PHE A 96 6.97 19.24 8.24
CA PHE A 96 5.58 19.72 8.17
C PHE A 96 4.60 18.60 7.93
N ALA A 97 4.96 17.54 7.20
CA ALA A 97 4.14 16.34 7.11
C ALA A 97 4.08 15.60 8.46
N GLU A 98 5.22 15.51 9.17
CA GLU A 98 5.27 14.93 10.51
C GLU A 98 4.35 15.69 11.49
N ASN A 99 4.39 17.03 11.48
CA ASN A 99 3.54 17.87 12.31
C ASN A 99 2.05 17.75 11.95
N ALA A 100 1.74 17.71 10.64
CA ALA A 100 0.36 17.51 10.20
C ALA A 100 -0.20 16.15 10.64
N VAL A 101 0.60 15.09 10.57
CA VAL A 101 0.23 13.76 11.08
C VAL A 101 -0.09 13.79 12.57
N GLU A 102 0.69 14.53 13.38
CA GLU A 102 0.41 14.71 14.81
C GLU A 102 -0.88 15.50 15.07
N GLU A 103 -1.10 16.62 14.38
CA GLU A 103 -2.30 17.44 14.52
C GLU A 103 -3.57 16.67 14.12
N LEU A 104 -3.47 15.72 13.19
CA LEU A 104 -4.58 14.96 12.63
C LEU A 104 -4.83 13.63 13.33
N ASP A 105 -3.91 13.16 14.18
CA ASP A 105 -3.92 11.82 14.80
C ASP A 105 -5.27 11.43 15.43
N GLY A 106 -5.90 12.35 16.19
CA GLY A 106 -7.17 12.09 16.86
C GLY A 106 -8.40 11.97 15.95
N LEU A 107 -8.28 12.26 14.66
CA LEU A 107 -9.39 12.24 13.70
C LEU A 107 -9.57 10.89 13.01
N PHE A 108 -8.54 10.05 13.02
CA PHE A 108 -8.47 8.82 12.25
C PHE A 108 -8.21 7.61 13.14
N ASP A 109 -8.56 6.43 12.64
CA ASP A 109 -8.24 5.14 13.27
C ASP A 109 -6.95 4.58 12.66
N TYR A 110 -6.72 4.87 11.35
CA TYR A 110 -5.49 4.53 10.62
C TYR A 110 -4.94 5.73 9.85
N ILE A 111 -3.62 5.89 9.86
CA ILE A 111 -2.90 6.84 9.00
C ILE A 111 -1.85 6.05 8.20
N LEU A 112 -2.04 5.99 6.88
CA LEU A 112 -1.14 5.34 5.95
C LEU A 112 -0.17 6.37 5.38
N LEU A 113 1.12 6.17 5.59
CA LEU A 113 2.20 7.08 5.22
C LEU A 113 2.91 6.53 3.99
N ASP A 114 2.57 7.03 2.80
CA ASP A 114 3.16 6.60 1.52
C ASP A 114 4.53 7.26 1.32
N ASN A 115 5.61 6.59 1.74
CA ASN A 115 7.00 7.07 1.68
C ASN A 115 7.24 8.45 2.32
N ILE A 116 6.49 8.83 3.36
CA ILE A 116 6.61 10.14 4.02
C ILE A 116 6.39 10.02 5.54
N ALA A 117 6.89 10.98 6.31
CA ALA A 117 6.70 11.12 7.75
C ALA A 117 7.11 9.85 8.55
N ARG A 118 8.15 9.14 8.12
CA ARG A 118 8.62 7.87 8.69
C ARG A 118 8.81 7.92 10.20
N LYS A 119 9.29 9.04 10.76
CA LYS A 119 9.54 9.21 12.21
C LYS A 119 8.26 9.16 13.06
N LYS A 120 7.09 9.23 12.44
CA LYS A 120 5.80 9.22 13.11
C LYS A 120 5.05 7.90 13.02
N CYS A 121 5.64 6.87 12.40
CA CYS A 121 5.00 5.58 12.26
C CYS A 121 5.14 4.70 13.51
N ASP A 122 4.12 3.87 13.73
CA ASP A 122 4.11 2.82 14.76
C ASP A 122 4.69 1.52 14.21
N CYS A 123 4.46 1.25 12.91
CA CYS A 123 4.97 0.07 12.20
C CYS A 123 5.23 0.40 10.73
N ALA A 124 5.94 -0.51 10.05
CA ALA A 124 6.22 -0.39 8.62
C ALA A 124 5.75 -1.60 7.82
N ILE A 125 5.31 -1.36 6.60
CA ILE A 125 5.02 -2.39 5.60
C ILE A 125 5.92 -2.15 4.39
N ILE A 126 6.78 -3.12 4.08
CA ILE A 126 7.57 -3.09 2.86
C ILE A 126 6.78 -3.77 1.75
N VAL A 127 6.60 -3.07 0.63
CA VAL A 127 5.90 -3.61 -0.54
C VAL A 127 6.90 -4.12 -1.55
N THR A 128 6.92 -5.43 -1.82
CA THR A 128 7.84 -6.07 -2.77
C THR A 128 7.14 -6.72 -3.95
N GLU A 129 7.87 -6.94 -5.03
CA GLU A 129 7.47 -7.77 -6.17
C GLU A 129 8.19 -9.13 -6.08
N PRO A 130 7.71 -10.20 -6.75
CA PRO A 130 8.28 -11.55 -6.65
C PRO A 130 9.57 -11.73 -7.48
N TYR A 131 10.27 -10.65 -7.80
CA TYR A 131 11.49 -10.67 -8.62
C TYR A 131 12.73 -10.36 -7.77
N LEU A 132 13.84 -11.03 -8.07
CA LEU A 132 15.07 -10.94 -7.29
C LEU A 132 15.57 -9.50 -7.03
N PRO A 133 15.55 -8.55 -8.01
CA PRO A 133 15.95 -7.17 -7.72
C PRO A 133 15.06 -6.47 -6.67
N SER A 134 13.76 -6.77 -6.64
CA SER A 134 12.83 -6.23 -5.66
C SER A 134 13.05 -6.85 -4.28
N ILE A 135 13.29 -8.15 -4.23
CA ILE A 135 13.58 -8.89 -2.98
C ILE A 135 14.88 -8.37 -2.35
N LYS A 136 15.94 -8.17 -3.13
CA LYS A 136 17.19 -7.55 -2.64
C LYS A 136 16.98 -6.13 -2.11
N SER A 137 16.20 -5.32 -2.81
CA SER A 137 15.84 -3.98 -2.36
C SER A 137 15.04 -4.00 -1.06
N THR A 138 14.17 -4.99 -0.88
CA THR A 138 13.38 -5.19 0.32
C THR A 138 14.26 -5.54 1.53
N ASP A 139 15.27 -6.38 1.34
CA ASP A 139 16.22 -6.74 2.41
C ASP A 139 17.02 -5.50 2.87
N ALA A 140 17.53 -4.71 1.92
CA ALA A 140 18.19 -3.44 2.22
C ALA A 140 17.24 -2.42 2.91
N CYS A 141 15.98 -2.36 2.46
CA CYS A 141 14.95 -1.51 3.06
C CYS A 141 14.68 -1.92 4.51
N LYS A 142 14.54 -3.23 4.80
CA LYS A 142 14.37 -3.77 6.14
C LYS A 142 15.52 -3.35 7.06
N ALA A 143 16.77 -3.52 6.63
CA ALA A 143 17.94 -3.10 7.40
C ALA A 143 17.87 -1.60 7.72
N HIS A 144 17.62 -0.75 6.72
CA HIS A 144 17.50 0.70 6.90
C HIS A 144 16.38 1.12 7.87
N LEU A 145 15.23 0.44 7.84
CA LEU A 145 14.13 0.70 8.78
C LEU A 145 14.50 0.27 10.20
N SER A 146 15.13 -0.90 10.35
CA SER A 146 15.62 -1.39 11.64
C SER A 146 16.64 -0.46 12.28
N ASP A 147 17.63 0.02 11.49
CA ASP A 147 18.62 0.99 11.92
C ASP A 147 18.00 2.33 12.33
N SER A 148 16.85 2.66 11.77
CA SER A 148 16.04 3.84 12.14
C SER A 148 15.17 3.63 13.36
N GLY A 149 15.22 2.46 14.02
CA GLY A 149 14.50 2.13 15.24
C GLY A 149 13.10 1.56 15.04
N ILE A 150 12.66 1.30 13.81
CA ILE A 150 11.36 0.68 13.52
C ILE A 150 11.51 -0.84 13.69
N LYS A 151 10.82 -1.40 14.70
CA LYS A 151 10.91 -2.82 15.07
C LYS A 151 9.81 -3.68 14.45
N ASP A 152 8.61 -3.14 14.32
CA ASP A 152 7.47 -3.83 13.72
C ASP A 152 7.47 -3.59 12.20
N ILE A 153 8.10 -4.51 11.47
CA ILE A 153 8.22 -4.46 10.01
C ILE A 153 7.56 -5.70 9.43
N SER A 154 6.69 -5.51 8.47
CA SER A 154 5.97 -6.59 7.79
C SER A 154 6.02 -6.44 6.26
N LEU A 155 5.51 -7.45 5.55
CA LEU A 155 5.67 -7.60 4.11
C LEU A 155 4.32 -7.66 3.41
N PHE A 156 4.18 -6.87 2.32
CA PHE A 156 3.20 -7.08 1.26
C PHE A 156 3.92 -7.59 0.01
N VAL A 157 3.46 -8.72 -0.55
CA VAL A 157 3.94 -9.21 -1.85
C VAL A 157 2.93 -8.80 -2.91
N ASN A 158 3.34 -7.87 -3.77
CA ASN A 158 2.53 -7.27 -4.82
C ASN A 158 2.84 -7.87 -6.20
N LYS A 159 1.92 -7.73 -7.15
CA LYS A 159 2.04 -8.19 -8.54
C LYS A 159 2.33 -9.69 -8.66
N LEU A 160 1.79 -10.50 -7.75
CA LEU A 160 2.03 -11.93 -7.75
C LEU A 160 1.14 -12.62 -8.79
N ASN A 161 1.74 -13.34 -9.73
CA ASN A 161 1.05 -14.09 -10.78
C ASN A 161 1.13 -15.59 -10.52
N GLY A 162 -0.03 -16.24 -10.29
CA GLY A 162 -0.08 -17.67 -10.01
C GLY A 162 0.41 -18.56 -11.15
N GLY A 163 0.35 -18.09 -12.41
CA GLY A 163 0.91 -18.81 -13.56
C GLY A 163 2.43 -18.85 -13.53
N GLN A 164 3.07 -17.75 -13.17
CA GLN A 164 4.54 -17.69 -13.07
C GLN A 164 5.06 -18.55 -11.91
N ILE A 165 4.30 -18.61 -10.79
CA ILE A 165 4.65 -19.52 -9.68
C ILE A 165 4.62 -20.99 -10.14
N ILE A 166 3.54 -21.40 -10.85
CA ILE A 166 3.39 -22.79 -11.31
C ILE A 166 4.49 -23.16 -12.31
N ASN A 167 4.94 -22.21 -13.13
CA ASN A 167 6.04 -22.41 -14.08
C ASN A 167 7.43 -22.37 -13.41
N GLY A 168 7.52 -22.06 -12.10
CA GLY A 168 8.81 -21.91 -11.42
C GLY A 168 9.60 -20.64 -11.79
N GLU A 169 8.92 -19.65 -12.40
CA GLU A 169 9.55 -18.40 -12.85
C GLU A 169 9.76 -17.41 -11.69
N VAL A 170 8.91 -17.48 -10.67
CA VAL A 170 8.97 -16.62 -9.47
C VAL A 170 8.68 -17.40 -8.19
N MET A 171 9.19 -16.90 -7.08
CA MET A 171 8.94 -17.45 -5.74
C MET A 171 7.49 -17.21 -5.31
N THR A 172 6.97 -18.07 -4.45
CA THR A 172 5.72 -17.84 -3.73
C THR A 172 5.89 -16.71 -2.70
N ALA A 173 4.79 -16.08 -2.31
CA ALA A 173 4.84 -15.05 -1.27
C ALA A 173 5.39 -15.57 0.07
N GLN A 174 5.12 -16.85 0.40
CA GLN A 174 5.60 -17.47 1.63
C GLN A 174 7.12 -17.71 1.59
N GLU A 175 7.65 -18.17 0.45
CA GLU A 175 9.11 -18.32 0.26
C GLU A 175 9.83 -16.99 0.39
N ILE A 176 9.28 -15.91 -0.20
CA ILE A 176 9.83 -14.54 -0.09
C ILE A 176 9.81 -14.07 1.37
N ALA A 177 8.69 -14.26 2.07
CA ALA A 177 8.56 -13.88 3.48
C ALA A 177 9.55 -14.64 4.38
N THR A 178 9.70 -15.93 4.14
CA THR A 178 10.67 -16.79 4.85
C THR A 178 12.12 -16.36 4.58
N LEU A 179 12.45 -16.10 3.32
CA LEU A 179 13.79 -15.62 2.91
C LEU A 179 14.17 -14.29 3.57
N LEU A 180 13.21 -13.37 3.64
CA LEU A 180 13.41 -12.04 4.21
C LEU A 180 13.25 -12.01 5.74
N HIS A 181 12.80 -13.10 6.36
CA HIS A 181 12.44 -13.14 7.78
C HIS A 181 11.50 -11.99 8.16
N LEU A 182 10.42 -11.80 7.37
CA LEU A 182 9.38 -10.80 7.61
C LEU A 182 8.01 -11.44 7.70
N PRO A 183 7.14 -11.01 8.62
CA PRO A 183 5.73 -11.45 8.66
C PRO A 183 5.01 -11.04 7.37
N LEU A 184 4.41 -12.00 6.68
CA LEU A 184 3.59 -11.74 5.50
C LEU A 184 2.21 -11.24 5.95
N LYS A 185 1.81 -10.04 5.52
CA LYS A 185 0.52 -9.44 5.86
C LYS A 185 -0.45 -9.38 4.66
N ALA A 186 0.06 -9.35 3.43
CA ALA A 186 -0.80 -9.40 2.25
C ALA A 186 -0.11 -10.00 1.03
N VAL A 187 -0.95 -10.61 0.18
CA VAL A 187 -0.62 -11.07 -1.18
C VAL A 187 -1.55 -10.37 -2.15
N ILE A 188 -1.01 -9.52 -3.01
CA ILE A 188 -1.77 -8.76 -4.01
C ILE A 188 -1.52 -9.37 -5.39
N PRO A 189 -2.55 -9.84 -6.11
CA PRO A 189 -2.39 -10.40 -7.43
C PRO A 189 -1.96 -9.35 -8.44
N GLU A 190 -1.27 -9.79 -9.50
CA GLU A 190 -0.96 -8.93 -10.63
C GLU A 190 -2.24 -8.41 -11.29
N ASP A 191 -2.37 -7.10 -11.38
CA ASP A 191 -3.50 -6.42 -11.99
C ASP A 191 -3.03 -5.19 -12.77
N LEU A 192 -2.89 -5.33 -14.09
CA LEU A 192 -2.42 -4.27 -14.99
C LEU A 192 -3.40 -3.09 -15.10
N SER A 193 -4.61 -3.21 -14.59
CA SER A 193 -5.63 -2.15 -14.62
C SER A 193 -5.57 -1.20 -13.42
N LEU A 194 -4.81 -1.54 -12.37
CA LEU A 194 -4.68 -0.70 -11.17
C LEU A 194 -4.16 0.73 -11.44
N PRO A 195 -3.11 0.93 -12.28
CA PRO A 195 -2.58 2.27 -12.53
C PRO A 195 -3.57 3.23 -13.20
N ILE A 196 -4.61 2.70 -13.83
CA ILE A 196 -5.67 3.50 -14.48
C ILE A 196 -6.94 3.59 -13.64
N GLY A 197 -6.86 3.28 -12.33
CA GLY A 197 -7.98 3.39 -11.39
C GLY A 197 -9.06 2.33 -11.56
N LYS A 198 -8.83 1.28 -12.36
CA LYS A 198 -9.78 0.16 -12.53
C LYS A 198 -9.30 -1.04 -11.72
N TRP A 199 -10.13 -1.48 -10.79
CA TRP A 199 -9.78 -2.52 -9.82
C TRP A 199 -10.55 -3.81 -10.11
N LYS A 200 -9.85 -4.92 -10.35
CA LYS A 200 -10.51 -6.23 -10.51
C LYS A 200 -11.07 -6.70 -9.17
N ALA A 201 -12.17 -7.46 -9.23
CA ALA A 201 -12.79 -8.02 -8.03
C ALA A 201 -11.84 -8.90 -7.19
N SER A 202 -10.89 -9.61 -7.85
CA SER A 202 -9.85 -10.39 -7.16
C SER A 202 -8.91 -9.51 -6.35
N THR A 203 -8.54 -8.36 -6.90
CA THR A 203 -7.65 -7.38 -6.27
C THR A 203 -8.34 -6.68 -5.11
N LEU A 204 -9.60 -6.29 -5.27
CA LEU A 204 -10.40 -5.74 -4.17
C LEU A 204 -10.55 -6.74 -3.02
N LYS A 205 -10.77 -8.03 -3.31
CA LYS A 205 -10.79 -9.10 -2.29
C LYS A 205 -9.44 -9.27 -1.59
N ALA A 206 -8.34 -9.13 -2.32
CA ALA A 206 -7.00 -9.19 -1.73
C ALA A 206 -6.75 -8.04 -0.75
N PHE A 207 -7.13 -6.81 -1.10
CA PHE A 207 -7.00 -5.67 -0.20
C PHE A 207 -7.96 -5.75 0.99
N LYS A 208 -9.18 -6.30 0.81
CA LYS A 208 -10.06 -6.59 1.94
C LYS A 208 -9.42 -7.58 2.91
N ALA A 209 -8.82 -8.67 2.42
CA ALA A 209 -8.10 -9.62 3.26
C ALA A 209 -6.91 -8.96 3.98
N ALA A 210 -6.17 -8.07 3.30
CA ALA A 210 -5.11 -7.28 3.91
C ALA A 210 -5.63 -6.38 5.05
N ALA A 211 -6.75 -5.67 4.82
CA ALA A 211 -7.37 -4.83 5.84
C ALA A 211 -7.85 -5.66 7.06
N ASP A 212 -8.46 -6.82 6.82
CA ASP A 212 -8.90 -7.73 7.89
C ASP A 212 -7.69 -8.23 8.72
N THR A 213 -6.54 -8.51 8.07
CA THR A 213 -5.29 -8.91 8.73
C THR A 213 -4.67 -7.75 9.53
N ILE A 214 -4.63 -6.55 8.97
CA ILE A 214 -4.07 -5.35 9.63
C ILE A 214 -4.92 -4.93 10.82
N SER A 215 -6.25 -5.01 10.71
CA SER A 215 -7.17 -4.67 11.81
C SER A 215 -7.32 -5.79 12.86
N GLY A 216 -6.61 -6.91 12.70
CA GLY A 216 -6.70 -8.06 13.63
C GLY A 216 -8.05 -8.79 13.60
N LYS A 217 -8.93 -8.49 12.64
CA LYS A 217 -10.26 -9.12 12.53
C LYS A 217 -10.16 -10.57 12.06
N ARG A 218 -9.26 -10.85 11.10
CA ARG A 218 -9.05 -12.18 10.55
C ARG A 218 -7.73 -12.25 9.78
N GLU A 219 -6.94 -13.26 10.03
CA GLU A 219 -5.75 -13.56 9.21
C GLU A 219 -6.17 -14.33 7.96
N THR A 220 -6.28 -13.64 6.84
CA THR A 220 -6.60 -14.25 5.55
C THR A 220 -5.68 -13.71 4.47
N MET A 221 -5.20 -14.61 3.59
CA MET A 221 -4.35 -14.25 2.47
C MET A 221 -5.04 -14.54 1.15
N CYS A 222 -4.80 -13.70 0.15
CA CYS A 222 -5.25 -13.97 -1.20
C CYS A 222 -4.51 -15.20 -1.77
N ASN A 223 -5.26 -16.19 -2.22
CA ASN A 223 -4.68 -17.36 -2.88
C ASN A 223 -4.66 -17.15 -4.40
N VAL A 224 -3.53 -16.69 -4.92
CA VAL A 224 -3.32 -16.45 -6.36
C VAL A 224 -3.25 -17.74 -7.18
N LEU A 225 -3.07 -18.90 -6.52
CA LEU A 225 -3.03 -20.20 -7.18
C LEU A 225 -4.42 -20.82 -7.39
N LYS A 226 -5.44 -20.37 -6.62
CA LYS A 226 -6.80 -20.90 -6.70
C LYS A 226 -7.35 -21.03 -8.14
N PRO A 227 -7.15 -20.07 -9.05
CA PRO A 227 -7.64 -20.18 -10.43
C PRO A 227 -6.96 -21.29 -11.28
N TYR A 228 -5.88 -21.88 -10.78
CA TYR A 228 -5.10 -22.90 -11.48
C TYR A 228 -5.33 -24.32 -10.98
N PHE A 229 -6.15 -24.49 -9.95
CA PHE A 229 -6.59 -25.79 -9.43
C PHE A 229 -7.98 -26.16 -9.94
N GLY A 230 -8.29 -27.45 -9.99
CA GLY A 230 -9.56 -28.00 -10.48
C GLY A 230 -9.65 -28.03 -12.03
N ILE A 231 -10.85 -28.29 -12.55
CA ILE A 231 -11.14 -28.45 -13.98
C ILE A 231 -10.73 -27.20 -14.79
N ASN A 232 -11.03 -25.99 -14.27
CA ASN A 232 -10.65 -24.73 -14.89
C ASN A 232 -9.13 -24.53 -14.94
N GLY A 233 -8.41 -25.01 -13.94
CA GLY A 233 -6.95 -24.97 -13.90
C GLY A 233 -6.31 -25.92 -14.92
N TYR A 234 -6.92 -27.10 -15.14
CA TYR A 234 -6.48 -28.06 -16.15
C TYR A 234 -6.62 -27.48 -17.57
N ILE A 235 -7.75 -26.82 -17.87
CA ILE A 235 -8.00 -26.18 -19.17
C ILE A 235 -6.99 -25.04 -19.40
N LYS A 236 -6.77 -24.17 -18.43
CA LYS A 236 -5.79 -23.07 -18.54
C LYS A 236 -4.36 -23.57 -18.78
N ARG A 237 -3.96 -24.67 -18.14
CA ARG A 237 -2.63 -25.29 -18.36
C ARG A 237 -2.50 -25.87 -19.77
N LYS A 238 -3.54 -26.54 -20.30
CA LYS A 238 -3.52 -27.10 -21.67
C LYS A 238 -3.52 -26.02 -22.76
N VAL A 239 -4.21 -24.91 -22.55
CA VAL A 239 -4.22 -23.79 -23.54
C VAL A 239 -2.86 -23.11 -23.58
N ARG A 240 -2.18 -22.91 -22.44
CA ARG A 240 -0.82 -22.30 -22.42
C ARG A 240 0.27 -23.22 -22.99
N ALA A 241 0.14 -24.53 -22.86
CA ALA A 241 1.10 -25.47 -23.44
C ALA A 241 1.04 -25.57 -24.97
N LYS A 242 0.08 -24.87 -25.62
CA LYS A 242 -0.09 -24.83 -27.08
C LYS A 242 0.25 -23.47 -27.73
N LEU A 243 0.66 -22.50 -26.93
CA LEU A 243 1.20 -21.19 -27.32
C LEU A 243 2.70 -21.11 -27.02
#